data_0b9d29964cb23e87ce2be8768f860a4f
#
_entry.id   0b9d29964cb23e87ce2be8768f860a4f
#
_cell.length_a   1.000
_cell.length_b   1.000
_cell.length_c   1.000
_cell.angle_alpha   90.00
_cell.angle_beta   90.00
_cell.angle_gamma   90.00
#
_symmetry.space_group_name_H-M   'P 1'
#
loop_
_entity.id
_entity.type
_entity.pdbx_description
1 polymer ?
#
loop_
_entity_poly.entity_id
_entity_poly.type
_entity_poly.pdbx_seq_one_letter_code
_entity_poly.pdbx_strand_id
1 'polypeptide(L)'
;MANNKSSKKRILVAERNRLHNRTYKSAVRTLLKRAFTAVSAYSQEPGEATKAAVQISVNAAFSKIDKAVKVGVLHRNTGANQKSRLSAAVKKAVEPAQA
;
A
#
# COMPACT_ATOMS: atom_id res chain seq x y z
N MET A 1 32.15 8.42 23.76
CA MET A 1 31.41 9.65 23.86
C MET A 1 30.41 9.82 22.77
N ALA A 2 29.20 10.18 23.13
CA ALA A 2 28.09 10.28 22.19
C ALA A 2 28.26 11.41 21.17
N ASN A 3 29.21 12.31 21.37
CA ASN A 3 29.36 13.50 20.54
C ASN A 3 30.37 13.35 19.40
N ASN A 4 30.82 12.14 19.12
CA ASN A 4 31.73 11.95 18.01
C ASN A 4 30.97 11.97 16.67
N LYS A 5 31.72 12.05 15.59
CA LYS A 5 31.12 12.14 14.26
C LYS A 5 30.25 10.93 13.92
N SER A 6 30.62 9.74 14.38
CA SER A 6 29.86 8.51 14.16
C SER A 6 28.49 8.56 14.80
N SER A 7 28.40 9.06 16.05
CA SER A 7 27.13 9.19 16.75
C SER A 7 26.21 10.18 16.07
N LYS A 8 26.76 11.32 15.65
CA LYS A 8 25.98 12.33 14.94
C LYS A 8 25.43 11.79 13.62
N LYS A 9 26.27 11.05 12.91
CA LYS A 9 25.86 10.43 11.65
C LYS A 9 24.73 9.42 11.85
N ARG A 10 24.81 8.60 12.91
CA ARG A 10 23.75 7.64 13.25
C ARG A 10 22.43 8.33 13.52
N ILE A 11 22.44 9.44 14.24
CA ILE A 11 21.23 10.19 14.54
C ILE A 11 20.60 10.73 13.26
N LEU A 12 21.39 11.29 12.36
CA LEU A 12 20.90 11.80 11.09
C LEU A 12 20.33 10.69 10.21
N VAL A 13 21.01 9.55 10.15
CA VAL A 13 20.54 8.40 9.36
C VAL A 13 19.24 7.86 9.94
N ALA A 14 19.15 7.75 11.26
CA ALA A 14 17.93 7.25 11.92
C ALA A 14 16.74 8.18 11.65
N GLU A 15 16.95 9.49 11.71
CA GLU A 15 15.89 10.46 11.41
C GLU A 15 15.42 10.37 9.96
N ARG A 16 16.37 10.30 9.04
CA ARG A 16 16.05 10.15 7.62
C ARG A 16 15.25 8.88 7.35
N ASN A 17 15.65 7.76 7.97
CA ASN A 17 14.94 6.50 7.82
C ASN A 17 13.54 6.57 8.41
N ARG A 18 13.38 7.21 9.57
CA ARG A 18 12.08 7.39 10.19
C ARG A 18 11.13 8.17 9.30
N LEU A 19 11.61 9.25 8.70
CA LEU A 19 10.82 10.06 7.77
C LEU A 19 10.47 9.27 6.51
N HIS A 20 11.43 8.52 5.97
CA HIS A 20 11.22 7.68 4.81
C HIS A 20 10.16 6.60 5.08
N ASN A 21 10.27 5.93 6.23
CA ASN A 21 9.33 4.90 6.63
C ASN A 21 7.92 5.47 6.79
N ARG A 22 7.81 6.62 7.41
CA ARG A 22 6.53 7.32 7.60
C ARG A 22 5.90 7.66 6.25
N THR A 23 6.69 8.16 5.32
CA THR A 23 6.23 8.51 3.97
C THR A 23 5.71 7.28 3.24
N TYR A 24 6.44 6.16 3.28
CA TYR A 24 5.99 4.91 2.66
C TYR A 24 4.71 4.38 3.28
N LYS A 25 4.63 4.34 4.60
CA LYS A 25 3.44 3.84 5.30
C LYS A 25 2.22 4.70 4.98
N SER A 26 2.40 6.02 4.95
CA SER A 26 1.34 6.95 4.62
C SER A 26 0.85 6.75 3.18
N ALA A 27 1.79 6.59 2.24
CA ALA A 27 1.45 6.37 0.84
C ALA A 27 0.71 5.05 0.64
N VAL A 28 1.16 3.97 1.29
CA VAL A 28 0.49 2.67 1.22
C VAL A 28 -0.93 2.79 1.75
N ARG A 29 -1.12 3.43 2.90
CA ARG A 29 -2.44 3.61 3.50
C ARG A 29 -3.38 4.37 2.56
N THR A 30 -2.88 5.46 1.97
CA THR A 30 -3.66 6.28 1.03
C THR A 30 -4.06 5.47 -0.20
N LEU A 31 -3.12 4.74 -0.79
CA LEU A 31 -3.39 3.96 -2.00
C LEU A 31 -4.33 2.80 -1.73
N LEU A 32 -4.20 2.13 -0.58
CA LEU A 32 -5.14 1.08 -0.17
C LEU A 32 -6.55 1.64 -0.01
N LYS A 33 -6.66 2.79 0.65
CA LYS A 33 -7.96 3.44 0.84
C LYS A 33 -8.60 3.80 -0.50
N ARG A 34 -7.83 4.33 -1.43
CA ARG A 34 -8.32 4.65 -2.78
C ARG A 34 -8.78 3.39 -3.51
N ALA A 35 -8.02 2.30 -3.38
CA ALA A 35 -8.37 1.05 -4.03
C ALA A 35 -9.68 0.49 -3.46
N PHE A 36 -9.84 0.47 -2.15
CA PHE A 36 -11.09 0.01 -1.53
C PHE A 36 -12.27 0.90 -1.90
N THR A 37 -12.05 2.21 -1.99
CA THR A 37 -13.09 3.15 -2.44
C THR A 37 -13.51 2.87 -3.89
N ALA A 38 -12.54 2.59 -4.76
CA ALA A 38 -12.82 2.25 -6.15
C ALA A 38 -13.61 0.94 -6.26
N VAL A 39 -13.25 -0.06 -5.45
CA VAL A 39 -13.97 -1.34 -5.41
C VAL A 39 -15.41 -1.12 -4.96
N SER A 40 -15.61 -0.29 -3.94
CA SER A 40 -16.94 0.03 -3.43
C SER A 40 -17.78 0.75 -4.49
N ALA A 41 -17.18 1.70 -5.21
CA ALA A 41 -17.85 2.40 -6.30
C ALA A 41 -18.26 1.44 -7.41
N TYR A 42 -17.41 0.48 -7.75
CA TYR A 42 -17.73 -0.53 -8.74
C TYR A 42 -18.91 -1.40 -8.28
N SER A 43 -18.95 -1.77 -7.00
CA SER A 43 -20.05 -2.57 -6.46
C SER A 43 -21.40 -1.84 -6.56
N GLN A 44 -21.38 -0.52 -6.39
CA GLN A 44 -22.61 0.28 -6.47
C GLN A 44 -23.05 0.55 -7.90
N GLU A 45 -22.11 0.85 -8.77
CA GLU A 45 -22.38 1.15 -10.18
C GLU A 45 -21.39 0.42 -11.08
N PRO A 46 -21.60 -0.89 -11.34
CA PRO A 46 -20.71 -1.64 -12.22
C PRO A 46 -20.70 -1.05 -13.63
N GLY A 47 -19.51 -0.93 -14.18
CA GLY A 47 -19.32 -0.40 -15.52
C GLY A 47 -17.86 -0.44 -15.91
N GLU A 48 -17.57 -0.16 -17.18
CA GLU A 48 -16.20 -0.20 -17.67
C GLU A 48 -15.34 0.87 -17.04
N ALA A 49 -15.88 2.06 -16.83
CA ALA A 49 -15.15 3.17 -16.23
C ALA A 49 -14.77 2.86 -14.77
N THR A 50 -15.73 2.33 -14.00
CA THR A 50 -15.46 1.94 -12.60
C THR A 50 -14.54 0.74 -12.52
N LYS A 51 -14.63 -0.20 -13.45
CA LYS A 51 -13.72 -1.34 -13.52
C LYS A 51 -12.29 -0.91 -13.81
N ALA A 52 -12.12 0.03 -14.74
CA ALA A 52 -10.81 0.58 -15.05
C ALA A 52 -10.21 1.30 -13.85
N ALA A 53 -11.03 2.07 -13.12
CA ALA A 53 -10.59 2.75 -11.90
C ALA A 53 -10.13 1.76 -10.84
N VAL A 54 -10.82 0.62 -10.68
CA VAL A 54 -10.42 -0.44 -9.76
C VAL A 54 -9.04 -0.98 -10.15
N GLN A 55 -8.85 -1.31 -11.42
CA GLN A 55 -7.57 -1.86 -11.88
C GLN A 55 -6.41 -0.89 -11.66
N ILE A 56 -6.60 0.37 -11.99
CA ILE A 56 -5.55 1.39 -11.81
C ILE A 56 -5.22 1.54 -10.34
N SER A 57 -6.24 1.64 -9.47
CA SER A 57 -6.04 1.84 -8.04
C SER A 57 -5.38 0.62 -7.38
N VAL A 58 -5.80 -0.58 -7.77
CA VAL A 58 -5.25 -1.84 -7.23
C VAL A 58 -3.79 -1.99 -7.65
N ASN A 59 -3.48 -1.72 -8.91
CA ASN A 59 -2.10 -1.82 -9.40
C ASN A 59 -1.19 -0.84 -8.69
N ALA A 60 -1.65 0.39 -8.47
CA ALA A 60 -0.88 1.39 -7.74
C ALA A 60 -0.63 0.97 -6.30
N ALA A 61 -1.65 0.43 -5.63
CA ALA A 61 -1.51 -0.05 -4.25
C ALA A 61 -0.54 -1.22 -4.16
N PHE A 62 -0.67 -2.20 -5.05
CA PHE A 62 0.21 -3.36 -5.08
C PHE A 62 1.66 -2.95 -5.32
N SER A 63 1.88 -2.06 -6.27
CA SER A 63 3.22 -1.56 -6.59
C SER A 63 3.87 -0.90 -5.38
N LYS A 64 3.11 -0.06 -4.65
CA LYS A 64 3.65 0.64 -3.50
C LYS A 64 3.90 -0.30 -2.32
N ILE A 65 3.03 -1.28 -2.12
CA ILE A 65 3.22 -2.29 -1.08
C ILE A 65 4.49 -3.10 -1.36
N ASP A 66 4.70 -3.52 -2.60
CA ASP A 66 5.88 -4.29 -2.98
C ASP A 66 7.16 -3.47 -2.77
N LYS A 67 7.14 -2.20 -3.12
CA LYS A 67 8.28 -1.31 -2.88
C LYS A 67 8.55 -1.13 -1.39
N ALA A 68 7.50 -0.97 -0.58
CA ALA A 68 7.63 -0.82 0.86
C ALA A 68 8.23 -2.08 1.50
N VAL A 69 7.86 -3.26 1.02
CA VAL A 69 8.46 -4.51 1.47
C VAL A 69 9.92 -4.59 1.04
N LYS A 70 10.21 -4.24 -0.21
CA LYS A 70 11.56 -4.29 -0.74
C LYS A 70 12.54 -3.42 0.04
N VAL A 71 12.12 -2.22 0.42
CA VAL A 71 12.97 -1.30 1.17
C VAL A 71 12.94 -1.54 2.68
N GLY A 72 12.16 -2.52 3.15
CA GLY A 72 12.14 -2.91 4.56
C GLY A 72 11.21 -2.10 5.45
N VAL A 73 10.36 -1.26 4.89
CA VAL A 73 9.38 -0.48 5.66
C VAL A 73 8.26 -1.36 6.18
N LEU A 74 7.81 -2.30 5.35
CA LEU A 74 6.80 -3.29 5.73
C LEU A 74 7.42 -4.67 5.75
N HIS A 75 7.00 -5.48 6.73
CA HIS A 75 7.36 -6.89 6.74
C HIS A 75 6.63 -7.58 5.58
N ARG A 76 7.26 -8.59 4.97
CA ARG A 76 6.67 -9.34 3.85
C ARG A 76 5.29 -9.91 4.17
N ASN A 77 5.08 -10.36 5.41
CA ASN A 77 3.78 -10.90 5.82
C ASN A 77 2.71 -9.82 5.88
N THR A 78 3.07 -8.63 6.36
CA THR A 78 2.16 -7.49 6.37
C THR A 78 1.76 -7.10 4.95
N GLY A 79 2.74 -7.01 4.06
CA GLY A 79 2.48 -6.71 2.65
C GLY A 79 1.59 -7.76 2.00
N ALA A 80 1.89 -9.04 2.23
CA ALA A 80 1.09 -10.14 1.70
C ALA A 80 -0.35 -10.09 2.22
N ASN A 81 -0.55 -9.79 3.50
CA ASN A 81 -1.89 -9.68 4.08
C ASN A 81 -2.67 -8.53 3.47
N GLN A 82 -2.03 -7.38 3.28
CA GLN A 82 -2.69 -6.23 2.67
C GLN A 82 -3.09 -6.52 1.23
N LYS A 83 -2.21 -7.13 0.45
CA LYS A 83 -2.49 -7.50 -0.92
C LYS A 83 -3.61 -8.55 -0.99
N SER A 84 -3.58 -9.52 -0.08
CA SER A 84 -4.60 -10.57 -0.02
C SER A 84 -5.98 -10.01 0.29
N ARG A 85 -6.08 -9.09 1.25
CA ARG A 85 -7.35 -8.45 1.59
C ARG A 85 -7.92 -7.65 0.42
N LEU A 86 -7.05 -6.89 -0.24
CA LEU A 86 -7.46 -6.09 -1.40
C LEU A 86 -7.89 -6.99 -2.55
N SER A 87 -7.11 -8.03 -2.83
CA SER A 87 -7.42 -9.00 -3.87
C SER A 87 -8.76 -9.69 -3.62
N ALA A 88 -9.03 -10.08 -2.38
CA ALA A 88 -10.30 -10.70 -2.00
C ALA A 88 -11.47 -9.74 -2.19
N ALA A 89 -11.29 -8.47 -1.83
CA ALA A 89 -12.33 -7.46 -2.02
C ALA A 89 -12.63 -7.24 -3.50
N VAL A 90 -11.61 -7.19 -4.34
CA VAL A 90 -11.77 -7.05 -5.79
C VAL A 90 -12.51 -8.25 -6.37
N LYS A 91 -12.08 -9.44 -6.01
CA LYS A 91 -12.71 -10.67 -6.50
C LYS A 91 -14.19 -10.74 -6.12
N LYS A 92 -14.48 -10.40 -4.88
CA LYS A 92 -15.87 -10.40 -4.37
C LYS A 92 -16.75 -9.39 -5.12
N ALA A 93 -16.20 -8.24 -5.46
CA ALA A 93 -16.95 -7.18 -6.15
C ALA A 93 -17.10 -7.47 -7.65
N VAL A 94 -16.05 -7.99 -8.29
CA VAL A 94 -16.02 -8.16 -9.74
C VAL A 94 -16.66 -9.48 -10.18
N GLU A 95 -16.59 -10.51 -9.33
CA GLU A 95 -17.08 -11.85 -9.68
C GLU A 95 -18.10 -12.41 -8.69
N PRO A 96 -19.11 -11.62 -8.24
CA PRO A 96 -20.07 -12.15 -7.26
C PRO A 96 -20.97 -13.24 -7.84
N ALA A 97 -21.20 -13.22 -9.14
CA ALA A 97 -22.10 -14.17 -9.80
C ALA A 97 -21.49 -15.56 -9.96
N GLN A 98 -20.21 -15.70 -9.69
CA GLN A 98 -19.50 -16.98 -9.81
C GLN A 98 -19.41 -17.72 -8.49
N ALA A 99 -19.94 -17.19 -7.46
CA ALA A 99 -19.92 -17.81 -6.13
C ALA A 99 -20.82 -19.04 -6.09
#